data_8634be5e21c107de202b4ef2f76d50c0
#
_entry.id   8634be5e21c107de202b4ef2f76d50c0
#
_cell.length_a   1.000
_cell.length_b   1.000
_cell.length_c   1.000
_cell.angle_alpha   90.00
_cell.angle_beta   90.00
_cell.angle_gamma   90.00
#
_symmetry.space_group_name_H-M   'P 1'
#
loop_
_entity.id
_entity.type
_entity.pdbx_description
1 polymer ?
#
loop_
_entity_poly.entity_id
_entity_poly.type
_entity_poly.pdbx_seq_one_letter_code
_entity_poly.pdbx_strand_id
1 'polypeptide(L)'
;LPISEKVADEPAAENKYLYNLNGEKQAISITISSFAEGLSGKLKSGDIVSVIAPDYLGSGETVIPAELKYVEVIAVTAKSGYDANTQEQEEEKELPSTVTVLVRPEQSRLLARLEAEGEIHLSLVYRGDSQKAAQFIEAQDLVLEELLEETTEEEEVSVVKNEVPRTGGEADAVTAEETSADEKNDTDMEE
;
A
#
# COMPACT_ATOMS: atom_id res chain seq x y z
N LEU A 1 -21.34 -7.25 -43.08
CA LEU A 1 -20.59 -6.05 -42.75
C LEU A 1 -19.40 -6.46 -41.85
N PRO A 2 -18.14 -6.18 -42.25
CA PRO A 2 -17.01 -6.49 -41.43
C PRO A 2 -17.05 -5.59 -40.19
N ILE A 3 -16.93 -6.21 -39.02
CA ILE A 3 -16.70 -5.52 -37.76
C ILE A 3 -15.32 -4.86 -37.87
N SER A 4 -15.30 -3.54 -37.96
CA SER A 4 -14.08 -2.77 -37.91
C SER A 4 -13.42 -3.08 -36.55
N GLU A 5 -12.33 -3.84 -36.56
CA GLU A 5 -11.41 -3.91 -35.44
C GLU A 5 -10.98 -2.47 -35.13
N LYS A 6 -11.44 -1.95 -34.01
CA LYS A 6 -10.85 -0.73 -33.46
C LYS A 6 -9.37 -1.03 -33.22
N VAL A 7 -8.53 -0.52 -34.10
CA VAL A 7 -7.10 -0.39 -33.84
C VAL A 7 -7.04 0.44 -32.56
N ALA A 8 -6.52 -0.14 -31.48
CA ALA A 8 -6.26 0.61 -30.26
C ALA A 8 -5.35 1.78 -30.65
N ASP A 9 -5.76 3.00 -30.31
CA ASP A 9 -4.94 4.19 -30.53
C ASP A 9 -3.55 3.94 -29.93
N GLU A 10 -2.49 4.23 -30.69
CA GLU A 10 -1.13 4.16 -30.15
C GLU A 10 -1.04 5.08 -28.95
N PRO A 11 -0.53 4.56 -27.80
CA PRO A 11 -0.42 5.36 -26.58
C PRO A 11 0.48 6.58 -26.82
N ALA A 12 0.08 7.72 -26.27
CA ALA A 12 0.94 8.88 -26.20
C ALA A 12 2.30 8.46 -25.58
N ALA A 13 3.41 8.98 -26.09
CA ALA A 13 4.75 8.58 -25.66
C ALA A 13 4.95 8.71 -24.14
N GLU A 14 4.29 9.69 -23.55
CA GLU A 14 4.29 10.01 -22.10
C GLU A 14 3.70 8.90 -21.21
N ASN A 15 2.78 8.06 -21.75
CA ASN A 15 2.07 7.05 -20.97
C ASN A 15 2.40 5.62 -21.40
N LYS A 16 3.46 5.41 -22.20
CA LYS A 16 3.84 4.08 -22.70
C LYS A 16 4.00 3.02 -21.62
N TYR A 17 4.51 3.39 -20.45
CA TYR A 17 4.70 2.50 -19.32
C TYR A 17 3.40 1.87 -18.81
N LEU A 18 2.25 2.56 -18.95
CA LEU A 18 0.95 2.04 -18.51
C LEU A 18 0.43 0.91 -19.43
N TYR A 19 0.90 0.84 -20.67
CA TYR A 19 0.48 -0.18 -21.62
C TYR A 19 1.27 -1.49 -21.51
N ASN A 20 2.34 -1.49 -20.71
CA ASN A 20 3.17 -2.67 -20.47
C ASN A 20 2.77 -3.43 -19.19
N LEU A 21 1.69 -3.01 -18.52
CA LEU A 21 1.20 -3.72 -17.34
C LEU A 21 0.57 -5.05 -17.77
N ASN A 22 1.05 -6.15 -17.17
CA ASN A 22 0.61 -7.51 -17.45
C ASN A 22 -0.38 -8.07 -16.40
N GLY A 23 -0.75 -7.26 -15.41
CA GLY A 23 -1.64 -7.64 -14.32
C GLY A 23 -0.95 -8.15 -13.05
N GLU A 24 0.35 -8.44 -13.09
CA GLU A 24 1.13 -8.84 -11.91
C GLU A 24 1.53 -7.63 -11.07
N LYS A 25 1.83 -6.52 -11.72
CA LYS A 25 2.19 -5.25 -11.11
C LYS A 25 1.17 -4.17 -11.43
N GLN A 26 1.11 -3.18 -10.58
CA GLN A 26 0.21 -2.03 -10.66
C GLN A 26 1.03 -0.74 -10.68
N ALA A 27 0.51 0.27 -11.35
CA ALA A 27 1.00 1.64 -11.26
C ALA A 27 0.16 2.39 -10.21
N ILE A 28 0.80 2.97 -9.23
CA ILE A 28 0.15 3.84 -8.23
C ILE A 28 0.92 5.14 -8.12
N SER A 29 0.20 6.25 -8.04
CA SER A 29 0.80 7.56 -7.81
C SER A 29 0.67 7.95 -6.35
N ILE A 30 1.74 8.49 -5.80
CA ILE A 30 1.82 9.01 -4.45
C ILE A 30 2.08 10.52 -4.51
N THR A 31 1.44 11.26 -3.61
CA THR A 31 1.58 12.71 -3.53
C THR A 31 2.90 13.11 -2.89
N ILE A 32 3.53 14.15 -3.43
CA ILE A 32 4.72 14.77 -2.86
C ILE A 32 4.30 16.12 -2.30
N SER A 33 4.19 16.20 -0.98
CA SER A 33 3.68 17.39 -0.29
C SER A 33 4.75 18.45 -0.09
N SER A 34 6.02 18.06 -0.07
CA SER A 34 7.14 18.96 0.10
C SER A 34 8.34 18.60 -0.79
N PHE A 35 9.26 19.54 -0.96
CA PHE A 35 10.51 19.31 -1.69
C PHE A 35 11.34 18.15 -1.12
N ALA A 36 11.37 18.04 0.21
CA ALA A 36 12.18 17.04 0.90
C ALA A 36 11.68 15.63 0.64
N GLU A 37 10.37 15.42 0.60
CA GLU A 37 9.73 14.12 0.40
C GLU A 37 10.04 13.50 -0.97
N GLY A 38 10.15 14.33 -2.00
CA GLY A 38 10.39 13.94 -3.39
C GLY A 38 11.82 14.17 -3.88
N LEU A 39 12.83 14.13 -3.00
CA LEU A 39 14.23 14.36 -3.34
C LEU A 39 14.46 15.69 -4.08
N SER A 40 13.77 16.74 -3.67
CA SER A 40 13.85 18.09 -4.28
C SER A 40 13.62 18.09 -5.80
N GLY A 41 12.67 17.29 -6.27
CA GLY A 41 12.32 17.19 -7.68
C GLY A 41 13.40 16.54 -8.56
N LYS A 42 14.31 15.77 -7.97
CA LYS A 42 15.41 15.12 -8.70
C LYS A 42 15.13 13.68 -9.08
N LEU A 43 14.00 13.11 -8.65
CA LEU A 43 13.60 11.76 -9.03
C LEU A 43 13.28 11.69 -10.53
N LYS A 44 13.53 10.53 -11.11
CA LYS A 44 13.30 10.24 -12.54
C LYS A 44 12.74 8.84 -12.73
N SER A 45 12.11 8.63 -13.87
CA SER A 45 11.75 7.28 -14.32
C SER A 45 12.97 6.37 -14.39
N GLY A 46 12.85 5.14 -13.90
CA GLY A 46 13.91 4.15 -13.77
C GLY A 46 14.71 4.24 -12.47
N ASP A 47 14.43 5.20 -11.58
CA ASP A 47 15.01 5.24 -10.25
C ASP A 47 14.47 4.12 -9.38
N ILE A 48 15.33 3.54 -8.54
CA ILE A 48 14.92 2.68 -7.43
C ILE A 48 14.97 3.50 -6.15
N VAL A 49 13.84 3.55 -5.47
CA VAL A 49 13.67 4.30 -4.22
C VAL A 49 13.27 3.40 -3.06
N SER A 50 13.54 3.83 -1.84
CA SER A 50 12.90 3.31 -0.63
C SER A 50 11.84 4.29 -0.16
N VAL A 51 10.73 3.76 0.34
CA VAL A 51 9.68 4.55 1.00
C VAL A 51 9.95 4.56 2.50
N ILE A 52 10.08 5.76 3.05
CA ILE A 52 10.22 5.99 4.49
C ILE A 52 8.87 6.46 5.01
N ALA A 53 8.34 5.78 5.98
CA ALA A 53 7.07 6.10 6.64
C ALA A 53 7.34 6.64 8.05
N PRO A 54 7.23 7.98 8.27
CA PRO A 54 7.17 8.56 9.60
C PRO A 54 5.89 8.11 10.29
N ASP A 55 5.94 7.90 11.60
CA ASP A 55 4.78 7.45 12.38
C ASP A 55 4.08 6.23 11.79
N TYR A 56 4.87 5.18 11.46
CA TYR A 56 4.40 3.99 10.77
C TYR A 56 3.18 3.39 11.46
N LEU A 57 2.04 3.43 10.77
CA LEU A 57 0.74 2.91 11.24
C LEU A 57 0.31 3.44 12.63
N GLY A 58 0.69 4.68 12.96
CA GLY A 58 0.35 5.31 14.24
C GLY A 58 1.19 4.84 15.43
N SER A 59 2.34 4.20 15.18
CA SER A 59 3.23 3.69 16.24
C SER A 59 4.15 4.76 16.85
N GLY A 60 4.29 5.90 16.20
CA GLY A 60 5.29 6.93 16.53
C GLY A 60 6.69 6.60 16.03
N GLU A 61 6.88 5.48 15.35
CA GLU A 61 8.18 5.06 14.82
C GLU A 61 8.34 5.41 13.36
N THR A 62 9.53 5.84 12.95
CA THR A 62 9.89 6.05 11.56
C THR A 62 10.58 4.80 11.03
N VAL A 63 9.99 4.17 10.01
CA VAL A 63 10.51 2.92 9.44
C VAL A 63 10.59 2.97 7.91
N ILE A 64 11.37 2.08 7.35
CA ILE A 64 11.28 1.66 5.95
C ILE A 64 10.60 0.30 5.96
N PRO A 65 9.31 0.21 5.57
CA PRO A 65 8.64 -1.08 5.52
C PRO A 65 9.39 -2.07 4.63
N ALA A 66 9.46 -3.33 5.04
CA ALA A 66 10.17 -4.36 4.28
C ALA A 66 9.62 -4.50 2.85
N GLU A 67 8.30 -4.32 2.71
CA GLU A 67 7.58 -4.37 1.44
C GLU A 67 7.93 -3.22 0.49
N LEU A 68 8.46 -2.11 1.02
CA LEU A 68 8.71 -0.87 0.28
C LEU A 68 10.17 -0.44 0.28
N LYS A 69 11.08 -1.40 0.51
CA LYS A 69 12.51 -1.15 0.55
C LYS A 69 13.09 -0.82 -0.82
N TYR A 70 12.58 -1.45 -1.88
CA TYR A 70 12.98 -1.20 -3.25
C TYR A 70 11.75 -1.09 -4.16
N VAL A 71 11.50 0.12 -4.64
CA VAL A 71 10.35 0.44 -5.49
C VAL A 71 10.83 1.19 -6.72
N GLU A 72 10.33 0.82 -7.89
CA GLU A 72 10.69 1.47 -9.14
C GLU A 72 9.80 2.68 -9.42
N VAL A 73 10.43 3.82 -9.68
CA VAL A 73 9.75 5.04 -10.18
C VAL A 73 9.56 4.91 -11.68
N ILE A 74 8.31 5.01 -12.14
CA ILE A 74 7.98 4.95 -13.57
C ILE A 74 7.62 6.32 -14.17
N ALA A 75 7.15 7.25 -13.35
CA ALA A 75 6.90 8.64 -13.77
C ALA A 75 7.02 9.61 -12.61
N VAL A 76 7.32 10.85 -12.95
CA VAL A 76 7.31 12.00 -12.03
C VAL A 76 6.51 13.11 -12.69
N THR A 77 5.38 13.50 -12.09
CA THR A 77 4.45 14.45 -12.68
C THR A 77 4.47 15.77 -11.93
N ALA A 78 4.58 16.87 -12.66
CA ALA A 78 4.51 18.21 -12.13
C ALA A 78 3.07 18.59 -11.76
N LYS A 79 2.89 19.68 -11.01
CA LYS A 79 1.57 20.19 -10.60
C LYS A 79 0.68 20.55 -11.80
N SER A 80 1.27 20.91 -12.93
CA SER A 80 0.60 21.16 -14.21
C SER A 80 0.04 19.90 -14.88
N GLY A 81 0.37 18.68 -14.39
CA GLY A 81 -0.04 17.40 -14.97
C GLY A 81 0.89 16.88 -16.07
N TYR A 82 1.95 17.61 -16.41
CA TYR A 82 2.95 17.18 -17.37
C TYR A 82 4.08 16.40 -16.68
N ASP A 83 4.74 15.51 -17.44
CA ASP A 83 5.93 14.82 -16.95
C ASP A 83 7.05 15.84 -16.67
N ALA A 84 7.47 15.93 -15.41
CA ALA A 84 8.48 16.88 -14.95
C ALA A 84 9.86 16.66 -15.60
N ASN A 85 10.07 15.51 -16.26
CA ASN A 85 11.34 15.15 -16.88
C ASN A 85 11.43 15.47 -18.38
N THR A 86 10.34 15.88 -19.02
CA THR A 86 10.29 16.09 -20.49
C THR A 86 10.54 17.52 -20.93
N GLN A 87 10.57 18.49 -20.00
CA GLN A 87 10.81 19.89 -20.36
C GLN A 87 12.31 20.23 -20.35
N GLU A 88 12.84 20.52 -21.52
CA GLU A 88 14.22 20.99 -21.73
C GLU A 88 14.44 22.48 -21.35
N GLN A 89 13.46 23.15 -20.76
CA GLN A 89 13.57 24.56 -20.43
C GLN A 89 13.92 24.78 -18.96
N GLU A 90 15.02 25.44 -18.71
CA GLU A 90 15.60 25.80 -17.41
C GLU A 90 14.82 26.88 -16.64
N GLU A 91 13.59 27.22 -17.03
CA GLU A 91 12.81 28.26 -16.36
C GLU A 91 11.84 27.61 -15.35
N GLU A 92 12.13 27.83 -14.06
CA GLU A 92 11.34 27.44 -12.89
C GLU A 92 10.85 25.99 -12.91
N LYS A 93 11.68 25.06 -12.43
CA LYS A 93 11.27 23.68 -12.20
C LYS A 93 10.05 23.69 -11.29
N GLU A 94 8.89 23.45 -11.87
CA GLU A 94 7.69 23.16 -11.09
C GLU A 94 7.98 22.01 -10.13
N LEU A 95 7.50 22.13 -8.91
CA LEU A 95 7.56 21.04 -7.94
C LEU A 95 6.86 19.80 -8.49
N PRO A 96 7.50 18.64 -8.47
CA PRO A 96 6.76 17.40 -8.72
C PRO A 96 5.65 17.32 -7.70
N SER A 97 4.43 17.05 -8.16
CA SER A 97 3.29 16.88 -7.27
C SER A 97 3.01 15.42 -6.99
N THR A 98 3.38 14.53 -7.90
CA THR A 98 3.20 13.09 -7.74
C THR A 98 4.38 12.31 -8.31
N VAL A 99 4.65 11.18 -7.69
CA VAL A 99 5.57 10.16 -8.18
C VAL A 99 4.75 8.89 -8.41
N THR A 100 4.81 8.35 -9.62
CA THR A 100 4.16 7.10 -9.98
C THR A 100 5.17 5.96 -9.89
N VAL A 101 4.80 4.92 -9.17
CA VAL A 101 5.66 3.76 -8.93
C VAL A 101 5.01 2.48 -9.44
N LEU A 102 5.86 1.50 -9.79
CA LEU A 102 5.45 0.17 -10.22
C LEU A 102 5.61 -0.81 -9.07
N VAL A 103 4.51 -1.41 -8.63
CA VAL A 103 4.45 -2.20 -7.39
C VAL A 103 3.52 -3.40 -7.53
N ARG A 104 3.65 -4.38 -6.63
CA ARG A 104 2.67 -5.47 -6.48
C ARG A 104 1.41 -4.98 -5.75
N PRO A 105 0.28 -5.71 -5.81
CA PRO A 105 -0.97 -5.31 -5.15
C PRO A 105 -0.84 -5.07 -3.63
N GLU A 106 -0.02 -5.87 -2.95
CA GLU A 106 0.24 -5.75 -1.51
C GLU A 106 0.91 -4.42 -1.18
N GLN A 107 1.93 -4.06 -1.96
CA GLN A 107 2.64 -2.79 -1.85
C GLN A 107 1.72 -1.60 -2.17
N SER A 108 0.84 -1.73 -3.19
CA SER A 108 -0.15 -0.69 -3.51
C SER A 108 -1.07 -0.38 -2.34
N ARG A 109 -1.58 -1.43 -1.67
CA ARG A 109 -2.45 -1.25 -0.49
C ARG A 109 -1.73 -0.57 0.66
N LEU A 110 -0.49 -0.97 0.92
CA LEU A 110 0.32 -0.34 1.96
C LEU A 110 0.62 1.12 1.64
N LEU A 111 1.03 1.44 0.40
CA LEU A 111 1.28 2.82 -0.03
C LEU A 111 0.05 3.71 0.12
N ALA A 112 -1.11 3.24 -0.33
CA ALA A 112 -2.36 3.98 -0.21
C ALA A 112 -2.75 4.24 1.26
N ARG A 113 -2.49 3.27 2.13
CA ARG A 113 -2.71 3.41 3.57
C ARG A 113 -1.76 4.42 4.19
N LEU A 114 -0.47 4.33 3.91
CA LEU A 114 0.55 5.25 4.43
C LEU A 114 0.28 6.69 3.98
N GLU A 115 -0.12 6.90 2.72
CA GLU A 115 -0.49 8.22 2.20
C GLU A 115 -1.73 8.80 2.90
N ALA A 116 -2.70 7.95 3.23
CA ALA A 116 -3.92 8.38 3.94
C ALA A 116 -3.68 8.68 5.43
N GLU A 117 -2.74 8.01 6.06
CA GLU A 117 -2.45 8.14 7.50
C GLU A 117 -1.39 9.21 7.81
N GLY A 118 -0.56 9.59 6.85
CA GLY A 118 0.51 10.55 7.09
C GLY A 118 1.32 10.93 5.86
N GLU A 119 2.50 11.46 6.13
CA GLU A 119 3.47 11.84 5.11
C GLU A 119 4.42 10.69 4.84
N ILE A 120 4.87 10.55 3.60
CA ILE A 120 5.89 9.59 3.21
C ILE A 120 7.05 10.30 2.55
N HIS A 121 8.26 9.79 2.77
CA HIS A 121 9.47 10.29 2.12
C HIS A 121 10.04 9.23 1.16
N LEU A 122 10.57 9.70 0.04
CA LEU A 122 11.27 8.85 -0.91
C LEU A 122 12.78 9.11 -0.82
N SER A 123 13.54 8.04 -0.64
CA SER A 123 14.99 8.10 -0.72
C SER A 123 15.50 7.34 -1.94
N LEU A 124 16.39 7.96 -2.72
CA LEU A 124 16.99 7.34 -3.89
C LEU A 124 18.00 6.26 -3.46
N VAL A 125 17.76 5.02 -3.87
CA VAL A 125 18.65 3.89 -3.63
C VAL A 125 19.60 3.68 -4.80
N TYR A 126 19.05 3.68 -6.02
CA TYR A 126 19.84 3.40 -7.22
C TYR A 126 19.33 4.17 -8.43
N ARG A 127 20.27 4.63 -9.23
CA ARG A 127 20.06 5.20 -10.56
C ARG A 127 21.19 4.72 -11.47
N GLY A 128 20.85 4.07 -12.56
CA GLY A 128 21.86 3.55 -13.50
C GLY A 128 21.25 2.65 -14.55
N ASP A 129 21.96 1.58 -14.92
CA ASP A 129 21.48 0.64 -15.91
C ASP A 129 20.31 -0.21 -15.39
N SER A 130 19.45 -0.62 -16.31
CA SER A 130 18.22 -1.36 -16.01
C SER A 130 18.47 -2.78 -15.48
N GLN A 131 19.60 -3.42 -15.84
CA GLN A 131 19.90 -4.77 -15.36
C GLN A 131 20.20 -4.77 -13.86
N LYS A 132 20.95 -3.76 -13.40
CA LYS A 132 21.23 -3.62 -11.98
C LYS A 132 20.02 -3.12 -11.21
N ALA A 133 19.19 -2.26 -11.80
CA ALA A 133 17.90 -1.86 -11.22
C ALA A 133 17.00 -3.08 -11.01
N ALA A 134 16.92 -3.98 -12.00
CA ALA A 134 16.13 -5.21 -11.89
C ALA A 134 16.55 -6.11 -10.71
N GLN A 135 17.83 -6.16 -10.36
CA GLN A 135 18.30 -6.94 -9.20
C GLN A 135 17.72 -6.45 -7.87
N PHE A 136 17.50 -5.13 -7.72
CA PHE A 136 16.84 -4.59 -6.54
C PHE A 136 15.36 -5.00 -6.49
N ILE A 137 14.70 -5.00 -7.65
CA ILE A 137 13.29 -5.40 -7.75
C ILE A 137 13.14 -6.91 -7.50
N GLU A 138 14.03 -7.75 -8.04
CA GLU A 138 14.07 -9.19 -7.77
C GLU A 138 14.27 -9.46 -6.26
N ALA A 139 15.18 -8.73 -5.62
CA ALA A 139 15.39 -8.84 -4.17
C ALA A 139 14.13 -8.42 -3.38
N GLN A 140 13.40 -7.40 -3.84
CA GLN A 140 12.14 -6.99 -3.24
C GLN A 140 11.05 -8.06 -3.43
N ASP A 141 10.96 -8.63 -4.62
CA ASP A 141 9.98 -9.66 -4.93
C ASP A 141 10.17 -10.90 -4.04
N LEU A 142 11.41 -11.29 -3.71
CA LEU A 142 11.71 -12.37 -2.76
C LEU A 142 11.23 -12.06 -1.34
N VAL A 143 11.44 -10.83 -0.86
CA VAL A 143 10.95 -10.39 0.45
C VAL A 143 9.43 -10.45 0.51
N LEU A 144 8.75 -10.03 -0.56
CA LEU A 144 7.28 -10.09 -0.62
C LEU A 144 6.76 -11.53 -0.59
N GLU A 145 7.43 -12.45 -1.26
CA GLU A 145 7.08 -13.87 -1.24
C GLU A 145 7.24 -14.47 0.17
N GLU A 146 8.35 -14.17 0.85
CA GLU A 146 8.60 -14.60 2.22
C GLU A 146 7.53 -14.08 3.20
N LEU A 147 7.17 -12.80 3.11
CA LEU A 147 6.13 -12.19 3.95
C LEU A 147 4.73 -12.80 3.69
N LEU A 148 4.43 -13.17 2.45
CA LEU A 148 3.16 -13.83 2.12
C LEU A 148 3.10 -15.26 2.66
N GLU A 149 4.21 -16.00 2.63
CA GLU A 149 4.30 -17.34 3.21
C GLU A 149 4.10 -17.29 4.73
N GLU A 150 4.78 -16.38 5.43
CA GLU A 150 4.62 -16.19 6.88
C GLU A 150 3.17 -15.88 7.27
N THR A 151 2.50 -15.00 6.52
CA THR A 151 1.10 -14.61 6.78
C THR A 151 0.14 -15.79 6.60
N THR A 152 0.37 -16.64 5.59
CA THR A 152 -0.45 -17.82 5.33
C THR A 152 -0.30 -18.88 6.44
N GLU A 153 0.92 -19.09 6.94
CA GLU A 153 1.18 -20.03 8.04
C GLU A 153 0.53 -19.57 9.36
N GLU A 154 0.53 -18.26 9.66
CA GLU A 154 -0.14 -17.70 10.83
C GLU A 154 -1.66 -17.84 10.76
N GLU A 155 -2.26 -17.65 9.59
CA GLU A 155 -3.70 -17.83 9.38
C GLU A 155 -4.11 -19.31 9.52
N GLU A 156 -3.36 -20.27 8.99
CA GLU A 156 -3.63 -21.70 9.14
C GLU A 156 -3.53 -22.15 10.60
N VAL A 157 -2.52 -21.69 11.34
CA VAL A 157 -2.36 -22.00 12.78
C VAL A 157 -3.50 -21.40 13.60
N SER A 158 -4.04 -20.24 13.23
CA SER A 158 -5.15 -19.61 13.94
C SER A 158 -6.47 -20.33 13.73
N VAL A 159 -6.71 -20.87 12.54
CA VAL A 159 -7.90 -21.67 12.21
C VAL A 159 -7.92 -22.99 12.97
N VAL A 160 -6.78 -23.67 13.07
CA VAL A 160 -6.66 -24.95 13.80
C VAL A 160 -6.88 -24.76 15.30
N LYS A 161 -6.53 -23.62 15.88
CA LYS A 161 -6.76 -23.32 17.31
C LYS A 161 -8.23 -23.02 17.67
N ASN A 162 -9.06 -22.67 16.70
CA ASN A 162 -10.47 -22.36 16.91
C ASN A 162 -11.42 -23.57 16.74
N GLU A 163 -10.92 -24.73 16.27
CA GLU A 163 -11.65 -25.98 16.28
C GLU A 163 -11.48 -26.69 17.62
N VAL A 164 -12.18 -26.22 18.66
CA VAL A 164 -12.38 -27.01 19.88
C VAL A 164 -13.45 -28.07 19.60
N PRO A 165 -13.17 -29.36 19.75
CA PRO A 165 -14.19 -30.40 19.58
C PRO A 165 -15.27 -30.23 20.64
N ARG A 166 -16.48 -29.95 20.23
CA ARG A 166 -17.66 -30.16 21.08
C ARG A 166 -17.86 -31.65 21.24
N THR A 167 -17.23 -32.25 22.23
CA THR A 167 -17.61 -33.56 22.71
C THR A 167 -18.90 -33.40 23.50
N GLY A 168 -19.92 -34.08 23.02
CA GLY A 168 -21.21 -34.20 23.66
C GLY A 168 -21.13 -34.90 25.03
N GLY A 169 -22.01 -34.50 25.89
CA GLY A 169 -22.34 -35.18 27.14
C GLY A 169 -23.79 -34.91 27.44
N GLU A 170 -24.59 -35.95 27.28
CA GLU A 170 -26.00 -36.04 27.53
C GLU A 170 -26.38 -35.82 29.00
N ALA A 171 -27.57 -35.22 29.13
CA ALA A 171 -28.65 -35.51 30.07
C ALA A 171 -28.38 -35.49 31.59
N ASP A 172 -29.08 -34.69 32.35
CA ASP A 172 -30.27 -35.16 33.04
C ASP A 172 -31.10 -33.98 33.62
N ALA A 173 -32.38 -34.17 33.54
CA ALA A 173 -33.44 -33.34 34.07
C ALA A 173 -33.47 -33.39 35.61
N VAL A 174 -34.01 -32.36 36.26
CA VAL A 174 -35.11 -32.41 37.22
C VAL A 174 -35.40 -31.01 37.83
N THR A 175 -36.64 -30.58 37.57
CA THR A 175 -37.66 -29.88 38.37
C THR A 175 -37.35 -28.75 39.34
N ALA A 176 -38.01 -27.60 38.99
CA ALA A 176 -39.05 -26.89 39.81
C ALA A 176 -38.61 -26.23 41.14
N GLU A 177 -38.90 -25.02 41.34
CA GLU A 177 -40.03 -24.33 41.89
C GLU A 177 -39.68 -22.86 42.17
N GLU A 178 -40.55 -22.03 41.69
CA GLU A 178 -41.18 -20.82 42.20
C GLU A 178 -40.71 -20.24 43.54
N THR A 179 -40.61 -18.93 43.55
CA THR A 179 -41.36 -17.91 44.31
C THR A 179 -40.63 -16.56 44.16
N SER A 180 -41.19 -15.59 43.54
CA SER A 180 -42.12 -14.51 43.87
C SER A 180 -41.60 -13.48 44.90
N ALA A 181 -41.91 -12.27 44.51
CA ALA A 181 -42.11 -11.06 45.31
C ALA A 181 -40.83 -10.20 45.52
N ASP A 182 -40.83 -9.06 45.05
CA ASP A 182 -41.60 -7.82 45.18
C ASP A 182 -40.82 -6.78 46.02
N GLU A 183 -41.05 -5.61 45.60
CA GLU A 183 -41.06 -4.26 46.22
C GLU A 183 -39.77 -3.43 46.10
N LYS A 184 -39.88 -2.44 45.19
CA LYS A 184 -40.15 -1.01 45.42
C LYS A 184 -39.21 -0.34 46.44
N ASN A 185 -38.62 0.71 46.04
CA ASN A 185 -38.85 2.12 46.35
C ASN A 185 -37.58 2.91 46.06
N ASP A 186 -37.60 3.85 45.18
CA ASP A 186 -38.09 5.24 45.25
C ASP A 186 -37.15 6.18 46.04
N THR A 187 -36.97 7.29 45.47
CA THR A 187 -36.70 8.64 46.00
C THR A 187 -35.24 9.05 46.11
N ASP A 188 -34.93 9.97 45.27
CA ASP A 188 -34.85 11.42 45.40
C ASP A 188 -33.48 12.01 45.75
N MET A 189 -33.16 12.91 44.87
CA MET A 189 -32.84 14.34 45.06
C MET A 189 -31.48 14.79 45.63
N GLU A 190 -30.94 15.65 44.80
CA GLU A 190 -30.26 16.93 45.13
C GLU A 190 -28.91 16.86 45.92
N GLU A 191 -27.88 17.34 45.33
CA GLU A 191 -27.36 18.71 45.13
C GLU A 191 -26.29 18.77 44.07
#